data_01415cf19534fca04d34b9e2399595f5
#
_entry.id   01415cf19534fca04d34b9e2399595f5
#
_cell.length_a   1.000
_cell.length_b   1.000
_cell.length_c   1.000
_cell.angle_alpha   90.00
_cell.angle_beta   90.00
_cell.angle_gamma   90.00
#
_symmetry.space_group_name_H-M   'P 1'
#
loop_
_entity.id
_entity.type
_entity.pdbx_description
1 polymer ?
#
loop_
_entity_poly.entity_id
_entity_poly.type
_entity_poly.pdbx_seq_one_letter_code
_entity_poly.pdbx_strand_id
1 'polypeptide(L)'
;MNDFFYLGVITKTFGYKGQVVIYLDTDEPEKYKTLDAVFVQENDELLPYMIEDFTYKGDNQAIVTFADVDGETAKSLVRAELYLPLSFLPPLTGNKFYYHEVIGFDVIDKEQGNIGKCIDFMEISRQPIMYIDYNGTEILIPAVYEIFDTVNRETKTIHITAPEGLIDIYLEKI
;
A
#
# COMPACT_ATOMS: atom_id res chain seq x y z
N MET A 1 -12.48 0.03 -1.30
CA MET A 1 -11.24 -0.59 -0.78
C MET A 1 -9.96 0.21 -1.06
N ASN A 2 -10.03 1.30 -1.82
CA ASN A 2 -8.83 2.07 -2.21
C ASN A 2 -8.13 2.84 -1.06
N ASP A 3 -8.74 2.93 0.12
CA ASP A 3 -8.20 3.69 1.25
C ASP A 3 -7.57 2.83 2.35
N PHE A 4 -7.44 1.52 2.10
CA PHE A 4 -6.90 0.54 3.03
C PHE A 4 -5.80 -0.29 2.38
N PHE A 5 -4.84 -0.74 3.19
CA PHE A 5 -3.84 -1.70 2.75
C PHE A 5 -3.95 -3.01 3.55
N TYR A 6 -3.60 -4.10 2.90
CA TYR A 6 -3.53 -5.42 3.52
C TYR A 6 -2.42 -5.47 4.56
N LEU A 7 -2.76 -5.86 5.78
CA LEU A 7 -1.81 -6.00 6.89
C LEU A 7 -1.40 -7.45 7.13
N GLY A 8 -2.33 -8.38 6.98
CA GLY A 8 -2.09 -9.77 7.29
C GLY A 8 -3.37 -10.61 7.37
N VAL A 9 -3.31 -11.72 8.06
CA VAL A 9 -4.40 -12.69 8.13
C VAL A 9 -4.49 -13.34 9.52
N ILE A 10 -5.70 -13.65 9.95
CA ILE A 10 -5.94 -14.47 11.15
C ILE A 10 -5.69 -15.94 10.79
N THR A 11 -4.68 -16.56 11.37
CA THR A 11 -4.26 -17.92 11.00
C THR A 11 -4.96 -18.99 11.79
N LYS A 12 -5.20 -18.78 13.07
CA LYS A 12 -5.83 -19.72 13.98
C LYS A 12 -6.32 -19.05 15.26
N THR A 13 -7.16 -19.74 16.02
CA THR A 13 -7.49 -19.36 17.39
C THR A 13 -6.34 -19.69 18.33
N PHE A 14 -6.25 -18.96 19.44
CA PHE A 14 -5.32 -19.23 20.55
C PHE A 14 -6.10 -19.44 21.84
N GLY A 15 -6.04 -20.67 22.37
CA GLY A 15 -6.86 -21.02 23.53
C GLY A 15 -8.37 -21.02 23.22
N TYR A 16 -9.19 -20.74 24.23
CA TYR A 16 -10.67 -20.79 24.13
C TYR A 16 -11.36 -19.51 24.61
N LYS A 17 -10.59 -18.47 24.90
CA LYS A 17 -11.10 -17.19 25.41
C LYS A 17 -11.31 -16.10 24.34
N GLY A 18 -11.29 -16.48 23.07
CA GLY A 18 -11.44 -15.52 21.97
C GLY A 18 -10.16 -14.93 21.42
N GLN A 19 -9.00 -15.34 21.90
CA GLN A 19 -7.73 -14.91 21.34
C GLN A 19 -7.45 -15.55 19.98
N VAL A 20 -6.77 -14.82 19.10
CA VAL A 20 -6.37 -15.30 17.77
C VAL A 20 -4.89 -15.11 17.54
N VAL A 21 -4.32 -15.94 16.67
CA VAL A 21 -2.97 -15.74 16.13
C VAL A 21 -3.13 -15.08 14.77
N ILE A 22 -2.46 -13.96 14.58
CA ILE A 22 -2.37 -13.26 13.31
C ILE A 22 -0.97 -13.44 12.70
N TYR A 23 -0.90 -13.46 11.38
CA TYR A 23 0.32 -13.32 10.62
C TYR A 23 0.33 -11.93 9.98
N LEU A 24 1.43 -11.19 10.17
CA LEU A 24 1.62 -9.85 9.62
C LEU A 24 2.46 -9.93 8.35
N ASP A 25 1.92 -9.48 7.23
CA ASP A 25 2.62 -9.42 5.95
C ASP A 25 3.38 -8.08 5.82
N THR A 26 4.45 -7.98 6.58
CA THR A 26 5.28 -6.76 6.64
C THR A 26 6.72 -7.10 7.01
N ASP A 27 7.66 -6.29 6.54
CA ASP A 27 9.08 -6.38 6.92
C ASP A 27 9.36 -5.80 8.31
N GLU A 28 8.42 -5.01 8.86
CA GLU A 28 8.58 -4.32 10.15
C GLU A 28 7.39 -4.57 11.09
N PRO A 29 7.14 -5.81 11.50
CA PRO A 29 5.95 -6.17 12.30
C PRO A 29 5.89 -5.47 13.66
N GLU A 30 7.03 -5.07 14.19
CA GLU A 30 7.12 -4.38 15.48
C GLU A 30 6.46 -2.99 15.49
N LYS A 31 6.31 -2.35 14.34
CA LYS A 31 5.64 -1.05 14.22
C LYS A 31 4.14 -1.12 14.54
N TYR A 32 3.56 -2.31 14.49
CA TYR A 32 2.13 -2.53 14.70
C TYR A 32 1.76 -2.98 16.12
N LYS A 33 2.71 -3.03 17.05
CA LYS A 33 2.48 -3.45 18.45
C LYS A 33 1.52 -2.53 19.24
N THR A 34 1.37 -1.30 18.80
CA THR A 34 0.57 -0.26 19.48
C THR A 34 -0.73 0.06 18.75
N LEU A 35 -1.22 -0.86 17.92
CA LEU A 35 -2.51 -0.68 17.26
C LEU A 35 -3.66 -0.78 18.26
N ASP A 36 -4.56 0.19 18.22
CA ASP A 36 -5.81 0.20 19.00
C ASP A 36 -6.95 -0.53 18.28
N ALA A 37 -6.87 -0.64 16.96
CA ALA A 37 -7.88 -1.30 16.13
C ALA A 37 -7.28 -1.80 14.82
N VAL A 38 -7.96 -2.76 14.23
CA VAL A 38 -7.69 -3.28 12.88
C VAL A 38 -9.02 -3.53 12.17
N PHE A 39 -9.04 -3.44 10.86
CA PHE A 39 -10.21 -3.80 10.08
C PHE A 39 -10.11 -5.26 9.64
N VAL A 40 -11.15 -6.02 9.91
CA VAL A 40 -11.27 -7.43 9.53
C VAL A 40 -12.22 -7.56 8.36
N GLN A 41 -11.84 -8.27 7.33
CA GLN A 41 -12.71 -8.52 6.18
C GLN A 41 -13.69 -9.65 6.49
N GLU A 42 -14.97 -9.32 6.49
CA GLU A 42 -16.08 -10.26 6.63
C GLU A 42 -17.12 -10.00 5.54
N ASN A 43 -17.49 -11.03 4.78
CA ASN A 43 -18.53 -10.95 3.73
C ASN A 43 -18.35 -9.73 2.78
N ASP A 44 -17.12 -9.50 2.31
CA ASP A 44 -16.72 -8.38 1.43
C ASP A 44 -16.81 -6.97 2.06
N GLU A 45 -17.03 -6.88 3.36
CA GLU A 45 -16.99 -5.63 4.13
C GLU A 45 -15.78 -5.60 5.07
N LEU A 46 -15.29 -4.39 5.34
CA LEU A 46 -14.24 -4.16 6.33
C LEU A 46 -14.87 -3.66 7.64
N LEU A 47 -14.83 -4.47 8.67
CA LEU A 47 -15.39 -4.16 9.98
C LEU A 47 -14.27 -3.84 10.99
N PRO A 48 -14.40 -2.75 11.76
CA PRO A 48 -13.39 -2.39 12.75
C PRO A 48 -13.48 -3.30 13.98
N TYR A 49 -12.33 -3.85 14.37
CA TYR A 49 -12.17 -4.61 15.61
C TYR A 49 -11.19 -3.89 16.53
N MET A 50 -11.63 -3.57 17.74
CA MET A 50 -10.76 -2.96 18.75
C MET A 50 -9.83 -4.00 19.35
N ILE A 51 -8.56 -3.64 19.53
CA ILE A 51 -7.53 -4.51 20.10
C ILE A 51 -7.38 -4.20 21.58
N GLU A 52 -7.60 -5.18 22.44
CA GLU A 52 -7.38 -5.07 23.88
C GLU A 52 -5.96 -5.49 24.29
N ASP A 53 -5.41 -6.49 23.63
CA ASP A 53 -4.05 -6.95 23.86
C ASP A 53 -3.40 -7.41 22.55
N PHE A 54 -2.11 -7.10 22.41
CA PHE A 54 -1.29 -7.47 21.27
C PHE A 54 0.08 -7.97 21.75
N THR A 55 0.31 -9.26 21.63
CA THR A 55 1.58 -9.88 22.03
C THR A 55 2.32 -10.43 20.80
N TYR A 56 3.40 -9.76 20.41
CA TYR A 56 4.26 -10.20 19.31
C TYR A 56 5.05 -11.46 19.72
N LYS A 57 5.11 -12.45 18.83
CA LYS A 57 5.75 -13.75 19.11
C LYS A 57 7.02 -14.01 18.29
N GLY A 58 7.36 -13.15 17.36
CA GLY A 58 8.41 -13.39 16.37
C GLY A 58 7.84 -13.98 15.08
N ASP A 59 8.66 -14.10 14.05
CA ASP A 59 8.31 -14.66 12.75
C ASP A 59 7.02 -14.08 12.15
N ASN A 60 6.85 -12.77 12.28
CA ASN A 60 5.66 -12.03 11.83
C ASN A 60 4.34 -12.50 12.48
N GLN A 61 4.38 -13.17 13.61
CA GLN A 61 3.20 -13.66 14.31
C GLN A 61 2.94 -12.87 15.59
N ALA A 62 1.67 -12.64 15.88
CA ALA A 62 1.22 -12.07 17.14
C ALA A 62 -0.03 -12.78 17.64
N ILE A 63 -0.19 -12.80 18.98
CA ILE A 63 -1.45 -13.18 19.63
C ILE A 63 -2.20 -11.89 19.91
N VAL A 64 -3.45 -11.83 19.47
CA VAL A 64 -4.32 -10.65 19.61
C VAL A 64 -5.59 -11.01 20.34
N THR A 65 -5.98 -10.14 21.26
CA THR A 65 -7.29 -10.17 21.93
C THR A 65 -8.12 -9.02 21.36
N PHE A 66 -9.23 -9.32 20.74
CA PHE A 66 -10.20 -8.32 20.30
C PHE A 66 -11.26 -8.10 21.34
N ALA A 67 -11.73 -6.87 21.49
CA ALA A 67 -12.87 -6.54 22.33
C ALA A 67 -14.14 -7.28 21.85
N ASP A 68 -14.93 -7.75 22.80
CA ASP A 68 -16.21 -8.42 22.56
C ASP A 68 -16.16 -9.67 21.65
N VAL A 69 -14.99 -10.30 21.49
CA VAL A 69 -14.81 -11.52 20.73
C VAL A 69 -14.65 -12.71 21.67
N ASP A 70 -15.62 -13.62 21.64
CA ASP A 70 -15.57 -14.89 22.34
C ASP A 70 -14.90 -16.01 21.50
N GLY A 71 -14.80 -17.23 22.07
CA GLY A 71 -14.17 -18.35 21.40
C GLY A 71 -14.88 -18.80 20.12
N GLU A 72 -16.21 -18.66 20.03
CA GLU A 72 -16.98 -19.04 18.82
C GLU A 72 -16.79 -17.98 17.72
N THR A 73 -16.85 -16.70 18.08
CA THR A 73 -16.58 -15.60 17.16
C THR A 73 -15.14 -15.68 16.64
N ALA A 74 -14.16 -15.93 17.51
CA ALA A 74 -12.77 -16.10 17.10
C ALA A 74 -12.56 -17.22 16.08
N LYS A 75 -13.31 -18.35 16.19
CA LYS A 75 -13.26 -19.42 15.20
C LYS A 75 -13.79 -19.01 13.83
N SER A 76 -14.84 -18.18 13.80
CA SER A 76 -15.40 -17.68 12.54
C SER A 76 -14.47 -16.71 11.82
N LEU A 77 -13.59 -16.01 12.56
CA LEU A 77 -12.63 -15.06 12.03
C LEU A 77 -11.37 -15.73 11.45
N VAL A 78 -11.17 -17.03 11.64
CA VAL A 78 -9.99 -17.73 11.09
C VAL A 78 -10.02 -17.67 9.57
N ARG A 79 -8.90 -17.25 8.97
CA ARG A 79 -8.67 -16.93 7.55
C ARG A 79 -9.20 -15.57 7.10
N ALA A 80 -9.81 -14.79 7.99
CA ALA A 80 -10.17 -13.42 7.66
C ALA A 80 -8.90 -12.57 7.46
N GLU A 81 -8.93 -11.73 6.45
CA GLU A 81 -7.86 -10.80 6.13
C GLU A 81 -7.95 -9.54 7.00
N LEU A 82 -6.81 -8.97 7.32
CA LEU A 82 -6.66 -7.80 8.17
C LEU A 82 -6.18 -6.61 7.33
N TYR A 83 -6.79 -5.45 7.56
CA TYR A 83 -6.50 -4.22 6.84
C TYR A 83 -6.31 -3.04 7.77
N LEU A 84 -5.52 -2.08 7.33
CA LEU A 84 -5.37 -0.77 7.98
C LEU A 84 -5.60 0.36 6.98
N PRO A 85 -6.09 1.53 7.43
CA PRO A 85 -6.12 2.72 6.59
C PRO A 85 -4.74 3.08 6.06
N LEU A 86 -4.65 3.60 4.85
CA LEU A 86 -3.39 4.03 4.23
C LEU A 86 -2.62 5.06 5.07
N SER A 87 -3.30 5.81 5.93
CA SER A 87 -2.69 6.75 6.88
C SER A 87 -1.76 6.09 7.90
N PHE A 88 -1.89 4.77 8.13
CA PHE A 88 -0.99 4.01 9.01
C PHE A 88 0.32 3.58 8.34
N LEU A 89 0.45 3.74 7.02
CA LEU A 89 1.71 3.48 6.35
C LEU A 89 2.77 4.47 6.84
N PRO A 90 3.97 3.99 7.21
CA PRO A 90 5.05 4.88 7.61
C PRO A 90 5.43 5.79 6.45
N PRO A 91 5.76 7.08 6.69
CA PRO A 91 6.20 7.97 5.64
C PRO A 91 7.49 7.45 5.00
N LEU A 92 7.51 7.37 3.68
CA LEU A 92 8.72 7.12 2.91
C LEU A 92 9.45 8.44 2.65
N THR A 93 10.79 8.39 2.56
CA THR A 93 11.64 9.55 2.35
C THR A 93 12.51 9.38 1.11
N GLY A 94 13.05 10.49 0.62
CA GLY A 94 13.87 10.51 -0.58
C GLY A 94 13.05 10.21 -1.83
N ASN A 95 13.56 9.35 -2.71
CA ASN A 95 12.90 8.93 -3.94
C ASN A 95 12.02 7.67 -3.77
N LYS A 96 11.87 7.18 -2.52
CA LYS A 96 10.90 6.14 -2.18
C LYS A 96 9.54 6.76 -1.91
N PHE A 97 8.49 6.17 -2.46
CA PHE A 97 7.13 6.66 -2.33
C PHE A 97 6.13 5.52 -2.47
N TYR A 98 4.93 5.73 -1.93
CA TYR A 98 3.79 4.87 -2.22
C TYR A 98 3.07 5.40 -3.47
N TYR A 99 2.57 4.51 -4.32
CA TYR A 99 1.91 4.91 -5.57
C TYR A 99 0.75 5.90 -5.34
N HIS A 100 -0.08 5.66 -4.33
CA HIS A 100 -1.19 6.55 -4.01
C HIS A 100 -0.75 7.95 -3.56
N GLU A 101 0.47 8.09 -3.02
CA GLU A 101 1.01 9.35 -2.52
C GLU A 101 1.29 10.35 -3.66
N VAL A 102 1.67 9.85 -4.81
CA VAL A 102 2.14 10.67 -5.94
C VAL A 102 1.10 10.85 -7.05
N ILE A 103 -0.10 10.32 -6.88
CA ILE A 103 -1.20 10.61 -7.80
C ILE A 103 -1.49 12.12 -7.82
N GLY A 104 -1.53 12.70 -9.01
CA GLY A 104 -1.71 14.14 -9.22
C GLY A 104 -0.41 14.96 -9.21
N PHE A 105 0.74 14.34 -8.95
CA PHE A 105 2.03 15.03 -9.04
C PHE A 105 2.41 15.29 -10.50
N ASP A 106 3.08 16.40 -10.75
CA ASP A 106 3.70 16.69 -12.04
C ASP A 106 4.92 15.79 -12.26
N VAL A 107 5.02 15.18 -13.42
CA VAL A 107 6.14 14.33 -13.81
C VAL A 107 7.07 15.10 -14.72
N ILE A 108 8.34 15.22 -14.31
CA ILE A 108 9.37 15.97 -15.01
C ILE A 108 10.46 15.01 -15.46
N ASP A 109 10.55 14.80 -16.75
CA ASP A 109 11.63 14.01 -17.35
C ASP A 109 12.88 14.87 -17.53
N LYS A 110 14.04 14.27 -17.37
CA LYS A 110 15.34 14.95 -17.45
C LYS A 110 15.58 15.63 -18.80
N GLU A 111 15.11 15.03 -19.90
CA GLU A 111 15.34 15.51 -21.26
C GLU A 111 14.14 16.27 -21.82
N GLN A 112 12.92 15.76 -21.59
CA GLN A 112 11.68 16.30 -22.15
C GLN A 112 11.03 17.38 -21.28
N GLY A 113 11.48 17.56 -20.03
CA GLY A 113 10.84 18.48 -19.09
C GLY A 113 9.53 17.94 -18.55
N ASN A 114 8.55 18.81 -18.32
CA ASN A 114 7.23 18.38 -17.81
C ASN A 114 6.48 17.58 -18.86
N ILE A 115 6.18 16.32 -18.52
CA ILE A 115 5.48 15.36 -19.39
C ILE A 115 4.06 15.03 -18.89
N GLY A 116 3.52 15.87 -17.99
CA GLY A 116 2.14 15.74 -17.50
C GLY A 116 2.03 15.37 -16.04
N LYS A 117 0.85 14.88 -15.66
CA LYS A 117 0.54 14.48 -14.28
C LYS A 117 0.42 12.97 -14.14
N CYS A 118 0.97 12.44 -13.06
CA CYS A 118 0.73 11.05 -12.68
C CYS A 118 -0.75 10.87 -12.32
N ILE A 119 -1.46 9.99 -13.03
CA ILE A 119 -2.90 9.75 -12.82
C ILE A 119 -3.19 8.40 -12.17
N ASP A 120 -2.32 7.41 -12.39
CA ASP A 120 -2.53 6.08 -11.83
C ASP A 120 -1.24 5.23 -11.91
N PHE A 121 -1.28 4.07 -11.24
CA PHE A 121 -0.32 2.99 -11.40
C PHE A 121 -1.07 1.69 -11.61
N MET A 122 -0.68 0.93 -12.61
CA MET A 122 -1.23 -0.38 -12.90
C MET A 122 -0.12 -1.42 -13.00
N GLU A 123 -0.44 -2.65 -12.63
CA GLU A 123 0.47 -3.77 -12.82
C GLU A 123 0.11 -4.53 -14.10
N ILE A 124 1.03 -4.54 -15.06
CA ILE A 124 0.91 -5.28 -16.31
C ILE A 124 1.99 -6.36 -16.33
N SER A 125 1.58 -7.64 -16.38
CA SER A 125 2.51 -8.77 -16.42
C SER A 125 3.56 -8.76 -15.29
N ARG A 126 3.14 -8.40 -14.08
CA ARG A 126 4.00 -8.25 -12.88
C ARG A 126 4.99 -7.07 -12.93
N GLN A 127 4.81 -6.17 -13.88
CA GLN A 127 5.58 -4.94 -13.95
C GLN A 127 4.67 -3.75 -13.67
N PRO A 128 4.97 -2.92 -12.67
CA PRO A 128 4.21 -1.71 -12.41
C PRO A 128 4.48 -0.68 -13.51
N ILE A 129 3.43 -0.03 -13.96
CA ILE A 129 3.45 1.02 -14.98
C ILE A 129 2.82 2.28 -14.39
N MET A 130 3.52 3.39 -14.47
CA MET A 130 3.00 4.71 -14.14
C MET A 130 2.26 5.28 -15.35
N TYR A 131 1.02 5.69 -15.14
CA TYR A 131 0.17 6.37 -16.12
C TYR A 131 0.27 7.87 -15.92
N ILE A 132 0.60 8.58 -16.99
CA ILE A 132 0.75 10.04 -16.99
C ILE A 132 -0.23 10.62 -18.01
N ASP A 133 -0.98 11.63 -17.62
CA ASP A 133 -1.80 12.42 -18.55
C ASP A 133 -1.04 13.68 -18.98
N TYR A 134 -0.75 13.76 -20.27
CA TYR A 134 -0.17 14.95 -20.90
C TYR A 134 -1.18 15.54 -21.89
N ASN A 135 -1.98 16.49 -21.41
CA ASN A 135 -2.99 17.18 -22.22
C ASN A 135 -3.96 16.22 -22.97
N GLY A 136 -4.36 15.13 -22.32
CA GLY A 136 -5.24 14.13 -22.91
C GLY A 136 -4.52 13.00 -23.65
N THR A 137 -3.20 13.01 -23.69
CA THR A 137 -2.37 11.91 -24.18
C THR A 137 -1.85 11.10 -23.01
N GLU A 138 -2.12 9.80 -23.00
CA GLU A 138 -1.60 8.89 -22.00
C GLU A 138 -0.16 8.50 -22.34
N ILE A 139 0.76 8.73 -21.39
CA ILE A 139 2.14 8.28 -21.44
C ILE A 139 2.34 7.19 -20.39
N LEU A 140 2.88 6.07 -20.79
CA LEU A 140 3.12 4.90 -19.94
C LEU A 140 4.61 4.74 -19.68
N ILE A 141 5.01 4.84 -18.41
CA ILE A 141 6.41 4.71 -17.98
C ILE A 141 6.52 3.52 -17.03
N PRO A 142 7.47 2.59 -17.26
CA PRO A 142 7.75 1.53 -16.30
C PRO A 142 8.09 2.11 -14.93
N ALA A 143 7.36 1.71 -13.89
CA ALA A 143 7.58 2.21 -12.54
C ALA A 143 8.66 1.37 -11.82
N VAL A 144 9.87 1.37 -12.36
CA VAL A 144 11.05 0.73 -11.77
C VAL A 144 11.93 1.76 -11.07
N TYR A 145 12.60 1.33 -10.01
CA TYR A 145 13.36 2.20 -9.12
C TYR A 145 14.39 3.07 -9.85
N GLU A 146 15.02 2.53 -10.87
CA GLU A 146 16.09 3.16 -11.64
C GLU A 146 15.64 4.39 -12.44
N ILE A 147 14.34 4.49 -12.71
CA ILE A 147 13.76 5.61 -13.47
C ILE A 147 13.51 6.83 -12.58
N PHE A 148 13.21 6.61 -11.30
CA PHE A 148 12.87 7.69 -10.37
C PHE A 148 14.11 8.34 -9.76
N ASP A 149 14.38 9.59 -10.11
CA ASP A 149 15.52 10.36 -9.58
C ASP A 149 15.19 10.99 -8.22
N THR A 150 14.12 11.77 -8.15
CA THR A 150 13.68 12.43 -6.91
C THR A 150 12.15 12.59 -6.87
N VAL A 151 11.60 12.58 -5.65
CA VAL A 151 10.20 12.92 -5.38
C VAL A 151 10.18 14.11 -4.42
N ASN A 152 9.65 15.23 -4.89
CA ASN A 152 9.48 16.43 -4.08
C ASN A 152 8.01 16.56 -3.65
N ARG A 153 7.77 16.35 -2.37
CA ARG A 153 6.43 16.35 -1.77
C ARG A 153 5.87 17.75 -1.55
N GLU A 154 6.77 18.74 -1.40
CA GLU A 154 6.38 20.14 -1.19
C GLU A 154 5.88 20.76 -2.49
N THR A 155 6.61 20.55 -3.58
CA THR A 155 6.25 21.04 -4.91
C THR A 155 5.32 20.11 -5.67
N LYS A 156 5.08 18.91 -5.14
CA LYS A 156 4.30 17.82 -5.78
C LYS A 156 4.83 17.49 -7.18
N THR A 157 6.12 17.22 -7.26
CA THR A 157 6.81 16.85 -8.50
C THR A 157 7.58 15.54 -8.36
N ILE A 158 7.58 14.76 -9.43
CA ILE A 158 8.40 13.56 -9.60
C ILE A 158 9.40 13.83 -10.71
N HIS A 159 10.68 13.73 -10.42
CA HIS A 159 11.73 13.79 -11.43
C HIS A 159 12.13 12.39 -11.85
N ILE A 160 12.16 12.16 -13.15
CA ILE A 160 12.49 10.86 -13.75
C ILE A 160 13.55 11.01 -14.83
N THR A 161 14.22 9.90 -15.11
CA THR A 161 15.02 9.70 -16.33
C THR A 161 14.43 8.51 -17.07
N ALA A 162 13.55 8.78 -18.03
CA ALA A 162 12.94 7.74 -18.85
C ALA A 162 13.95 7.13 -19.84
N PRO A 163 13.77 5.87 -20.28
CA PRO A 163 14.54 5.30 -21.36
C PRO A 163 14.46 6.18 -22.61
N GLU A 164 15.61 6.30 -23.30
CA GLU A 164 15.73 7.11 -24.53
C GLU A 164 14.69 6.71 -25.57
N GLY A 165 13.97 7.70 -26.09
CA GLY A 165 12.94 7.52 -27.13
C GLY A 165 11.60 7.01 -26.62
N LEU A 166 11.46 6.62 -25.35
CA LEU A 166 10.20 6.08 -24.83
C LEU A 166 9.09 7.13 -24.85
N ILE A 167 9.38 8.34 -24.36
CA ILE A 167 8.40 9.43 -24.32
C ILE A 167 8.06 9.93 -25.72
N ASP A 168 9.03 9.97 -26.62
CA ASP A 168 8.85 10.43 -28.00
C ASP A 168 7.81 9.60 -28.76
N ILE A 169 7.73 8.30 -28.49
CA ILE A 169 6.73 7.41 -29.09
C ILE A 169 5.30 7.89 -28.81
N TYR A 170 5.05 8.48 -27.64
CA TYR A 170 3.75 8.99 -27.25
C TYR A 170 3.52 10.43 -27.75
N LEU A 171 4.55 11.26 -27.78
CA LEU A 171 4.45 12.67 -28.17
C LEU A 171 4.43 12.87 -29.69
N GLU A 172 5.07 12.02 -30.47
CA GLU A 172 5.07 12.08 -31.94
C GLU A 172 3.73 11.70 -32.57
N LYS A 173 2.79 11.18 -31.80
CA LYS A 173 1.42 10.85 -32.23
C LYS A 173 0.43 12.03 -32.16
N ILE A 174 0.91 13.18 -31.77
CA ILE A 174 0.18 14.43 -31.73
C ILE A 174 0.59 15.28 -32.94
#